data_732f18d906adedd788198a5c2d96a1ce
#
_entry.id   732f18d906adedd788198a5c2d96a1ce
#
_cell.length_a   1.000
_cell.length_b   1.000
_cell.length_c   1.000
_cell.angle_alpha   90.00
_cell.angle_beta   90.00
_cell.angle_gamma   90.00
#
_symmetry.space_group_name_H-M   'P 1'
#
loop_
_entity.id
_entity.type
_entity.pdbx_description
1 polymer ?
#
loop_
_entity_poly.entity_id
_entity_poly.type
_entity_poly.pdbx_seq_one_letter_code
_entity_poly.pdbx_strand_id
1 'polypeptide(L)'
;MSNSKLISCTLISPNKNSPRNHKIDTITIHCVVGQCSAERIGEIFKPTSRQASSNYGIGYDGRIGIYVDEADRSWCSSSAANDNRAITIEVASDTKHPYAVNDKAYAALLDLVEDICRRNGIKKLVWSTSKDDRVNHKNGCNMTVHRDYANKSCPGDYLYER
;
A
#
# COMPACT_ATOMS: atom_id res chain seq x y z
N MET A 1 -8.84 14.23 -6.63
CA MET A 1 -7.96 13.05 -6.62
C MET A 1 -8.53 11.98 -7.55
N SER A 2 -7.75 11.51 -8.49
CA SER A 2 -8.15 10.47 -9.44
C SER A 2 -7.40 9.16 -9.14
N ASN A 3 -8.03 8.04 -9.46
CA ASN A 3 -7.38 6.73 -9.33
C ASN A 3 -6.43 6.47 -10.50
N SER A 4 -5.51 5.51 -10.32
CA SER A 4 -4.61 5.07 -11.38
C SER A 4 -5.39 4.45 -12.54
N LYS A 5 -4.91 4.68 -13.76
CA LYS A 5 -5.44 4.02 -14.96
C LYS A 5 -4.83 2.63 -15.19
N LEU A 6 -3.85 2.24 -14.38
CA LEU A 6 -3.18 0.94 -14.48
C LEU A 6 -3.98 -0.21 -13.86
N ILE A 7 -5.12 0.06 -13.26
CA ILE A 7 -5.96 -0.95 -12.61
C ILE A 7 -6.59 -1.89 -13.63
N SER A 8 -6.65 -3.17 -13.27
CA SER A 8 -7.31 -4.24 -14.05
C SER A 8 -8.64 -4.66 -13.44
N CYS A 9 -8.88 -4.40 -12.15
CA CYS A 9 -10.14 -4.74 -11.48
C CYS A 9 -10.45 -3.75 -10.36
N THR A 10 -11.74 -3.70 -10.00
CA THR A 10 -12.26 -2.81 -8.95
C THR A 10 -13.15 -3.62 -8.02
N LEU A 11 -12.77 -3.69 -6.73
CA LEU A 11 -13.55 -4.37 -5.68
C LEU A 11 -13.58 -3.46 -4.45
N ILE A 12 -14.44 -2.46 -4.45
CA ILE A 12 -14.46 -1.45 -3.37
C ILE A 12 -14.87 -2.07 -2.04
N SER A 13 -14.01 -1.86 -1.03
CA SER A 13 -14.24 -2.29 0.35
C SER A 13 -15.04 -1.24 1.12
N PRO A 14 -15.93 -1.67 2.03
CA PRO A 14 -16.61 -0.74 2.95
C PRO A 14 -15.70 -0.26 4.09
N ASN A 15 -14.53 -0.87 4.28
CA ASN A 15 -13.60 -0.59 5.38
C ASN A 15 -12.74 0.63 5.06
N LYS A 16 -13.35 1.81 5.12
CA LYS A 16 -12.70 3.06 4.73
C LYS A 16 -13.32 4.25 5.45
N ASN A 17 -12.63 5.37 5.43
CA ASN A 17 -13.21 6.67 5.76
C ASN A 17 -13.20 7.56 4.51
N SER A 18 -14.29 8.24 4.27
CA SER A 18 -14.46 9.11 3.11
C SER A 18 -14.90 10.51 3.53
N PRO A 19 -14.24 11.56 3.07
CA PRO A 19 -12.94 11.53 2.36
C PRO A 19 -11.76 11.39 3.33
N ARG A 20 -10.55 11.21 2.79
CA ARG A 20 -9.34 11.38 3.61
C ARG A 20 -9.21 12.83 4.06
N ASN A 21 -8.54 13.06 5.18
CA ASN A 21 -8.42 14.40 5.77
C ASN A 21 -7.08 15.09 5.50
N HIS A 22 -6.29 14.56 4.59
CA HIS A 22 -4.96 15.08 4.27
C HIS A 22 -4.65 14.86 2.79
N LYS A 23 -3.80 15.71 2.21
CA LYS A 23 -3.29 15.45 0.86
C LYS A 23 -2.45 14.18 0.83
N ILE A 24 -2.37 13.55 -0.33
CA ILE A 24 -1.52 12.37 -0.54
C ILE A 24 -0.08 12.82 -0.68
N ASP A 25 0.77 12.44 0.26
CA ASP A 25 2.19 12.77 0.25
C ASP A 25 3.08 11.61 0.72
N THR A 26 2.51 10.43 0.94
CA THR A 26 3.20 9.27 1.49
C THR A 26 2.80 8.00 0.76
N ILE A 27 3.73 7.07 0.63
CA ILE A 27 3.48 5.71 0.12
C ILE A 27 3.77 4.72 1.23
N THR A 28 2.84 3.79 1.47
CA THR A 28 3.02 2.70 2.44
C THR A 28 2.86 1.35 1.74
N ILE A 29 3.92 0.55 1.75
CA ILE A 29 3.95 -0.76 1.10
C ILE A 29 3.70 -1.86 2.12
N HIS A 30 2.86 -2.82 1.75
CA HIS A 30 2.51 -4.00 2.55
C HIS A 30 2.70 -5.28 1.74
N CYS A 31 2.86 -6.42 2.43
CA CYS A 31 2.78 -7.75 1.80
C CYS A 31 1.53 -8.49 2.30
N VAL A 32 0.89 -9.23 1.40
CA VAL A 32 -0.34 -9.98 1.71
C VAL A 32 -0.05 -11.26 2.48
N VAL A 33 1.18 -11.78 2.40
CA VAL A 33 1.55 -13.10 2.93
C VAL A 33 0.74 -14.21 2.22
N GLY A 34 0.78 -14.20 0.90
CA GLY A 34 0.15 -15.17 0.01
C GLY A 34 0.32 -14.76 -1.44
N GLN A 35 0.53 -15.73 -2.31
CA GLN A 35 0.58 -15.52 -3.76
C GLN A 35 -0.84 -15.47 -4.30
N CYS A 36 -1.51 -14.36 -4.02
CA CYS A 36 -2.91 -14.11 -4.37
C CYS A 36 -3.05 -13.36 -5.69
N SER A 37 -4.21 -13.50 -6.34
CA SER A 37 -4.62 -12.59 -7.43
C SER A 37 -5.05 -11.24 -6.87
N ALA A 38 -5.10 -10.22 -7.73
CA ALA A 38 -5.61 -8.89 -7.33
C ALA A 38 -7.07 -8.99 -6.86
N GLU A 39 -7.88 -9.82 -7.52
CA GLU A 39 -9.28 -10.08 -7.15
C GLU A 39 -9.38 -10.71 -5.76
N ARG A 40 -8.51 -11.68 -5.46
CA ARG A 40 -8.51 -12.35 -4.16
C ARG A 40 -8.15 -11.40 -3.02
N ILE A 41 -7.19 -10.52 -3.23
CA ILE A 41 -6.84 -9.49 -2.24
C ILE A 41 -8.07 -8.61 -1.96
N GLY A 42 -8.79 -8.19 -3.00
CA GLY A 42 -10.02 -7.40 -2.86
C GLY A 42 -11.11 -8.13 -2.10
N GLU A 43 -11.29 -9.43 -2.34
CA GLU A 43 -12.25 -10.26 -1.62
C GLU A 43 -11.94 -10.33 -0.12
N ILE A 44 -10.66 -10.37 0.26
CA ILE A 44 -10.23 -10.38 1.67
C ILE A 44 -10.70 -9.12 2.40
N PHE A 45 -10.72 -7.97 1.73
CA PHE A 45 -11.10 -6.69 2.31
C PHE A 45 -12.59 -6.35 2.20
N LYS A 46 -13.38 -7.20 1.53
CA LYS A 46 -14.81 -6.97 1.31
C LYS A 46 -15.64 -7.05 2.59
N PRO A 47 -15.47 -8.07 3.45
CA PRO A 47 -16.28 -8.17 4.67
C PRO A 47 -16.01 -7.02 5.64
N THR A 48 -17.10 -6.43 6.19
CA THR A 48 -16.97 -5.40 7.24
C THR A 48 -16.24 -5.93 8.48
N SER A 49 -16.41 -7.22 8.78
CA SER A 49 -15.75 -7.89 9.90
C SER A 49 -14.22 -7.91 9.78
N ARG A 50 -13.68 -7.75 8.56
CA ARG A 50 -12.23 -7.72 8.35
C ARG A 50 -11.57 -6.51 9.01
N GLN A 51 -12.27 -5.37 9.08
CA GLN A 51 -11.78 -4.12 9.68
C GLN A 51 -10.42 -3.69 9.12
N ALA A 52 -10.17 -3.99 7.85
CA ALA A 52 -8.94 -3.65 7.14
C ALA A 52 -9.20 -3.49 5.65
N SER A 53 -8.36 -2.70 4.99
CA SER A 53 -8.37 -2.50 3.56
C SER A 53 -7.07 -1.85 3.09
N SER A 54 -6.87 -1.80 1.77
CA SER A 54 -5.81 -0.99 1.15
C SER A 54 -6.39 -0.23 -0.03
N ASN A 55 -5.71 0.83 -0.47
CA ASN A 55 -6.11 1.52 -1.69
C ASN A 55 -5.94 0.60 -2.89
N TYR A 56 -4.76 0.01 -3.05
CA TYR A 56 -4.44 -0.86 -4.18
C TYR A 56 -3.92 -2.21 -3.71
N GLY A 57 -3.99 -3.18 -4.60
CA GLY A 57 -3.31 -4.46 -4.44
C GLY A 57 -2.70 -4.90 -5.75
N ILE A 58 -1.62 -5.67 -5.66
CA ILE A 58 -0.91 -6.22 -6.81
C ILE A 58 -0.87 -7.72 -6.67
N GLY A 59 -1.44 -8.42 -7.65
CA GLY A 59 -1.48 -9.87 -7.69
C GLY A 59 -0.13 -10.46 -8.12
N TYR A 60 -0.02 -11.78 -7.94
CA TYR A 60 1.18 -12.53 -8.32
C TYR A 60 1.50 -12.44 -9.82
N ASP A 61 0.51 -12.13 -10.64
CA ASP A 61 0.63 -11.98 -12.09
C ASP A 61 0.92 -10.53 -12.54
N GLY A 62 1.07 -9.60 -11.60
CA GLY A 62 1.31 -8.19 -11.86
C GLY A 62 0.04 -7.37 -12.15
N ARG A 63 -1.16 -7.98 -12.13
CA ARG A 63 -2.41 -7.23 -12.28
C ARG A 63 -2.68 -6.40 -11.04
N ILE A 64 -3.27 -5.22 -11.23
CA ILE A 64 -3.49 -4.24 -10.17
C ILE A 64 -4.99 -4.10 -9.93
N GLY A 65 -5.38 -4.18 -8.66
CA GLY A 65 -6.75 -3.92 -8.21
C GLY A 65 -6.84 -2.65 -7.38
N ILE A 66 -8.02 -2.02 -7.37
CA ILE A 66 -8.33 -0.92 -6.46
C ILE A 66 -9.46 -1.35 -5.53
N TYR A 67 -9.30 -1.07 -4.23
CA TYR A 67 -10.24 -1.46 -3.18
C TYR A 67 -10.75 -0.28 -2.38
N VAL A 68 -9.99 0.81 -2.31
CA VAL A 68 -10.38 2.09 -1.72
C VAL A 68 -9.87 3.19 -2.65
N ASP A 69 -10.76 4.08 -3.06
CA ASP A 69 -10.40 5.20 -3.93
C ASP A 69 -9.29 6.05 -3.30
N GLU A 70 -8.43 6.66 -4.13
CA GLU A 70 -7.37 7.54 -3.63
C GLU A 70 -7.94 8.73 -2.83
N ALA A 71 -9.14 9.16 -3.13
CA ALA A 71 -9.83 10.22 -2.38
C ALA A 71 -10.22 9.80 -0.94
N ASP A 72 -10.18 8.52 -0.63
CA ASP A 72 -10.60 7.97 0.65
C ASP A 72 -9.42 7.40 1.43
N ARG A 73 -9.59 7.29 2.76
CA ARG A 73 -8.60 6.67 3.65
C ARG A 73 -8.85 5.17 3.77
N SER A 74 -7.85 4.35 3.45
CA SER A 74 -7.87 2.92 3.75
C SER A 74 -7.60 2.65 5.24
N TRP A 75 -7.85 1.43 5.69
CA TRP A 75 -7.52 0.94 7.03
C TRP A 75 -6.42 -0.12 6.91
N CYS A 76 -5.19 0.31 6.75
CA CYS A 76 -4.10 -0.57 6.35
C CYS A 76 -2.92 -0.62 7.32
N SER A 77 -2.42 0.53 7.76
CA SER A 77 -1.15 0.60 8.50
C SER A 77 -1.26 0.50 10.01
N SER A 78 -2.46 0.41 10.57
CA SER A 78 -2.75 0.53 12.00
C SER A 78 -2.56 1.96 12.54
N SER A 79 -2.38 2.94 11.66
CA SER A 79 -2.25 4.35 12.01
C SER A 79 -3.18 5.18 11.13
N ALA A 80 -4.21 5.78 11.73
CA ALA A 80 -5.13 6.66 11.01
C ALA A 80 -4.38 7.87 10.42
N ALA A 81 -3.43 8.43 11.16
CA ALA A 81 -2.64 9.57 10.70
C ALA A 81 -1.83 9.22 9.45
N ASN A 82 -1.19 8.06 9.44
CA ASN A 82 -0.46 7.59 8.25
C ASN A 82 -1.41 7.31 7.09
N ASP A 83 -2.50 6.57 7.33
CA ASP A 83 -3.43 6.17 6.27
C ASP A 83 -4.13 7.37 5.63
N ASN A 84 -4.33 8.47 6.35
CA ASN A 84 -4.86 9.70 5.78
C ASN A 84 -3.89 10.39 4.80
N ARG A 85 -2.58 10.20 4.99
CA ARG A 85 -1.54 10.78 4.13
C ARG A 85 -1.09 9.85 3.02
N ALA A 86 -1.23 8.55 3.21
CA ALA A 86 -0.61 7.54 2.38
C ALA A 86 -1.57 6.93 1.37
N ILE A 87 -1.04 6.60 0.22
CA ILE A 87 -1.59 5.53 -0.61
C ILE A 87 -0.98 4.22 -0.13
N THR A 88 -1.82 3.28 0.21
CA THR A 88 -1.44 1.97 0.74
C THR A 88 -1.56 0.91 -0.35
N ILE A 89 -0.57 0.03 -0.45
CA ILE A 89 -0.47 -0.97 -1.50
C ILE A 89 -0.13 -2.33 -0.88
N GLU A 90 -1.00 -3.31 -1.10
CA GLU A 90 -0.76 -4.70 -0.71
C GLU A 90 -0.20 -5.48 -1.89
N VAL A 91 0.92 -6.16 -1.70
CA VAL A 91 1.60 -6.91 -2.77
C VAL A 91 1.58 -8.40 -2.46
N ALA A 92 1.20 -9.22 -3.45
CA ALA A 92 1.26 -10.67 -3.32
C ALA A 92 2.70 -11.12 -3.00
N SER A 93 2.84 -11.99 -2.02
CA SER A 93 4.15 -12.41 -1.53
C SER A 93 4.12 -13.88 -1.11
N ASP A 94 5.31 -14.45 -0.90
CA ASP A 94 5.42 -15.77 -0.29
C ASP A 94 4.86 -15.76 1.13
N THR A 95 4.52 -16.95 1.63
CA THR A 95 3.94 -17.12 2.98
C THR A 95 4.98 -17.25 4.07
N LYS A 96 6.26 -17.35 3.70
CA LYS A 96 7.39 -17.52 4.63
C LYS A 96 8.43 -16.43 4.41
N HIS A 97 9.18 -16.13 5.49
CA HIS A 97 10.30 -15.22 5.43
C HIS A 97 11.23 -15.55 4.24
N PRO A 98 11.70 -14.58 3.44
CA PRO A 98 11.58 -13.13 3.63
C PRO A 98 10.30 -12.50 3.03
N TYR A 99 9.28 -13.30 2.75
CA TYR A 99 8.03 -12.87 2.09
C TYR A 99 8.30 -12.29 0.70
N ALA A 100 9.00 -13.07 -0.10
CA ALA A 100 9.46 -12.63 -1.42
C ALA A 100 8.30 -12.31 -2.36
N VAL A 101 8.52 -11.29 -3.16
CA VAL A 101 7.60 -10.83 -4.21
C VAL A 101 8.22 -11.20 -5.55
N ASN A 102 7.42 -11.79 -6.46
CA ASN A 102 7.95 -12.18 -7.76
C ASN A 102 8.21 -10.97 -8.66
N ASP A 103 8.92 -11.21 -9.77
CA ASP A 103 9.36 -10.14 -10.67
C ASP A 103 8.19 -9.39 -11.31
N LYS A 104 7.09 -10.07 -11.67
CA LYS A 104 5.91 -9.44 -12.28
C LYS A 104 5.22 -8.49 -11.31
N ALA A 105 5.02 -8.94 -10.08
CA ALA A 105 4.40 -8.11 -9.03
C ALA A 105 5.30 -6.94 -8.66
N TYR A 106 6.62 -7.15 -8.57
CA TYR A 106 7.56 -6.08 -8.26
C TYR A 106 7.61 -5.02 -9.36
N ALA A 107 7.64 -5.43 -10.63
CA ALA A 107 7.60 -4.49 -11.76
C ALA A 107 6.31 -3.66 -11.76
N ALA A 108 5.17 -4.30 -11.51
CA ALA A 108 3.88 -3.61 -11.40
C ALA A 108 3.85 -2.63 -10.23
N LEU A 109 4.49 -2.98 -9.10
CA LEU A 109 4.62 -2.10 -7.94
C LEU A 109 5.38 -0.81 -8.31
N LEU A 110 6.49 -0.93 -9.02
CA LEU A 110 7.27 0.24 -9.44
C LEU A 110 6.45 1.14 -10.38
N ASP A 111 5.76 0.56 -11.35
CA ASP A 111 4.92 1.30 -12.29
C ASP A 111 3.78 2.03 -11.58
N LEU A 112 3.11 1.36 -10.66
CA LEU A 112 2.00 1.93 -9.89
C LEU A 112 2.47 3.08 -8.99
N VAL A 113 3.57 2.89 -8.28
CA VAL A 113 4.13 3.92 -7.40
C VAL A 113 4.54 5.15 -8.19
N GLU A 114 5.18 4.97 -9.35
CA GLU A 114 5.53 6.08 -10.25
C GLU A 114 4.27 6.85 -10.68
N ASP A 115 3.23 6.14 -11.12
CA ASP A 115 1.97 6.76 -11.53
C ASP A 115 1.31 7.55 -10.39
N ILE A 116 1.25 6.97 -9.19
CA ILE A 116 0.69 7.64 -8.01
C ILE A 116 1.47 8.91 -7.70
N CYS A 117 2.79 8.84 -7.68
CA CYS A 117 3.65 9.98 -7.37
C CYS A 117 3.47 11.10 -8.39
N ARG A 118 3.45 10.78 -9.69
CA ARG A 118 3.28 11.76 -10.75
C ARG A 118 1.94 12.49 -10.63
N ARG A 119 0.85 11.76 -10.39
CA ARG A 119 -0.50 12.36 -10.30
C ARG A 119 -0.71 13.17 -9.03
N ASN A 120 0.01 12.86 -7.96
CA ASN A 120 -0.16 13.53 -6.66
C ASN A 120 0.97 14.54 -6.36
N GLY A 121 1.82 14.84 -7.32
CA GLY A 121 2.86 15.86 -7.16
C GLY A 121 4.00 15.45 -6.24
N ILE A 122 4.20 14.14 -6.01
CA ILE A 122 5.33 13.61 -5.24
C ILE A 122 6.52 13.48 -6.20
N LYS A 123 7.46 14.41 -6.10
CA LYS A 123 8.59 14.47 -7.03
C LYS A 123 9.70 13.48 -6.69
N LYS A 124 9.79 13.04 -5.43
CA LYS A 124 10.84 12.16 -4.95
C LYS A 124 10.32 11.31 -3.79
N LEU A 125 10.65 10.02 -3.82
CA LEU A 125 10.46 9.15 -2.66
C LEU A 125 11.73 9.16 -1.82
N VAL A 126 11.57 9.37 -0.53
CA VAL A 126 12.67 9.44 0.43
C VAL A 126 12.46 8.40 1.51
N TRP A 127 13.39 7.48 1.61
CA TRP A 127 13.43 6.43 2.63
C TRP A 127 14.54 6.72 3.64
N SER A 128 14.32 6.36 4.88
CA SER A 128 15.35 6.34 5.92
C SER A 128 15.37 4.98 6.60
N THR A 129 16.54 4.51 7.01
CA THR A 129 16.67 3.31 7.82
C THR A 129 16.17 3.54 9.25
N SER A 130 16.02 4.80 9.67
CA SER A 130 15.48 5.16 10.99
C SER A 130 13.96 5.19 10.96
N LYS A 131 13.33 4.39 11.81
CA LYS A 131 11.87 4.43 12.02
C LYS A 131 11.39 5.82 12.43
N ASP A 132 12.12 6.48 13.32
CA ASP A 132 11.75 7.82 13.81
C ASP A 132 11.69 8.84 12.67
N ASP A 133 12.64 8.78 11.74
CA ASP A 133 12.64 9.64 10.56
C ASP A 133 11.42 9.37 9.68
N ARG A 134 11.07 8.10 9.49
CA ARG A 134 9.92 7.73 8.66
C ARG A 134 8.60 8.19 9.25
N VAL A 135 8.33 7.85 10.50
CA VAL A 135 7.05 8.17 11.14
C VAL A 135 6.86 9.67 11.38
N ASN A 136 7.93 10.42 11.52
CA ASN A 136 7.90 11.87 11.72
C ASN A 136 8.20 12.65 10.44
N HIS A 137 8.32 11.99 9.30
CA HIS A 137 8.59 12.62 7.99
C HIS A 137 9.82 13.55 8.01
N LYS A 138 10.85 13.18 8.77
CA LYS A 138 12.08 13.97 8.84
C LYS A 138 12.83 13.95 7.52
N ASN A 139 13.46 15.09 7.19
CA ASN A 139 14.27 15.24 5.97
C ASN A 139 13.52 14.85 4.70
N GLY A 140 12.20 15.02 4.68
CA GLY A 140 11.37 14.71 3.52
C GLY A 140 10.99 13.24 3.39
N CYS A 141 11.23 12.39 4.41
CA CYS A 141 10.81 10.99 4.38
C CYS A 141 9.32 10.88 4.11
N ASN A 142 8.96 10.13 3.07
CA ASN A 142 7.57 9.94 2.63
C ASN A 142 7.27 8.49 2.24
N MET A 143 8.09 7.56 2.71
CA MET A 143 7.85 6.12 2.62
C MET A 143 7.76 5.56 4.04
N THR A 144 6.68 4.84 4.31
CA THR A 144 6.44 4.17 5.59
C THR A 144 6.04 2.73 5.34
N VAL A 145 6.09 1.91 6.37
CA VAL A 145 5.73 0.50 6.30
C VAL A 145 4.90 0.12 7.52
N HIS A 146 4.14 -1.00 7.43
CA HIS A 146 3.24 -1.43 8.51
C HIS A 146 3.99 -1.66 9.83
N ARG A 147 5.20 -2.22 9.79
CA ARG A 147 6.01 -2.46 11.01
C ARG A 147 6.38 -1.18 11.76
N ASP A 148 6.23 -0.01 11.14
CA ASP A 148 6.44 1.27 11.81
C ASP A 148 5.36 1.58 12.84
N TYR A 149 4.16 1.01 12.67
CA TYR A 149 2.97 1.33 13.46
C TYR A 149 2.38 0.15 14.22
N ALA A 150 2.89 -1.06 13.99
CA ALA A 150 2.41 -2.27 14.64
C ALA A 150 3.54 -3.31 14.74
N ASN A 151 3.40 -4.25 15.66
CA ASN A 151 4.34 -5.37 15.79
C ASN A 151 4.04 -6.41 14.69
N LYS A 152 4.48 -6.14 13.48
CA LYS A 152 4.23 -6.94 12.27
C LYS A 152 5.52 -7.13 11.48
N SER A 153 5.62 -8.26 10.75
CA SER A 153 6.69 -8.49 9.77
C SER A 153 6.47 -7.72 8.46
N CYS A 154 5.24 -7.33 8.17
CA CYS A 154 4.87 -6.58 6.98
C CYS A 154 5.70 -5.29 6.85
N PRO A 155 6.27 -4.99 5.68
CA PRO A 155 6.05 -5.60 4.36
C PRO A 155 6.90 -6.84 4.07
N GLY A 156 7.58 -7.43 5.05
CA GLY A 156 8.55 -8.49 4.90
C GLY A 156 9.92 -7.96 4.52
N ASP A 157 10.98 -8.71 4.85
CA ASP A 157 12.35 -8.23 4.64
C ASP A 157 12.67 -8.07 3.15
N TYR A 158 12.06 -8.86 2.28
CA TYR A 158 12.26 -8.71 0.83
C TYR A 158 11.95 -7.29 0.34
N LEU A 159 10.78 -6.75 0.67
CA LEU A 159 10.38 -5.38 0.28
C LEU A 159 11.03 -4.31 1.16
N TYR A 160 11.26 -4.62 2.44
CA TYR A 160 11.82 -3.65 3.38
C TYR A 160 13.25 -3.23 3.01
N GLU A 161 14.03 -4.16 2.43
CA GLU A 161 15.44 -3.93 2.09
C GLU A 161 15.65 -3.40 0.65
N ARG A 162 14.59 -3.30 -0.16
CA ARG A 162 14.63 -2.84 -1.56
C ARG A 162 13.99 -1.49 -1.72
#